data_71205feadf02968f671899290cddf15a
#
_entry.id   71205feadf02968f671899290cddf15a
#
_cell.length_a   1.000
_cell.length_b   1.000
_cell.length_c   1.000
_cell.angle_alpha   90.00
_cell.angle_beta   90.00
_cell.angle_gamma   90.00
#
_symmetry.space_group_name_H-M   'P 1'
#
loop_
_entity.id
_entity.type
_entity.pdbx_description
1 polymer ?
#
loop_
_entity_poly.entity_id
_entity_poly.type
_entity_poly.pdbx_seq_one_letter_code
_entity_poly.pdbx_strand_id
1 'polypeptide(L)'
;MANHQLPMRTGVGIIVLNNNNQVFVGKRKDNPGDKWQMPQGGVDKGEDFITAMKRELIEETSIKNIKILKEIQNMYQYELPNNLVGIIWKGKFRGQRQKWFITKFLGKDDEINLDTQNPEFIDWKWINPQDLPDVIVDFKKELYLNLLKEINQVID
;
A
#
# COMPACT_ATOMS: atom_id res chain seq x y z
N MET A 1 9.65 19.36 18.92
CA MET A 1 8.69 19.79 17.97
C MET A 1 7.40 18.97 18.07
N ALA A 2 6.30 19.58 17.73
CA ALA A 2 4.99 18.93 17.89
C ALA A 2 4.87 17.60 17.17
N ASN A 3 5.47 17.46 15.98
CA ASN A 3 5.36 16.23 15.19
C ASN A 3 6.01 15.01 15.85
N HIS A 4 7.01 15.19 16.71
CA HIS A 4 7.63 14.07 17.43
C HIS A 4 6.71 13.48 18.49
N GLN A 5 5.70 14.23 18.91
CA GLN A 5 4.76 13.80 19.92
C GLN A 5 3.53 13.10 19.34
N LEU A 6 3.33 13.19 18.04
CA LEU A 6 2.20 12.53 17.40
C LEU A 6 2.44 11.02 17.28
N PRO A 7 1.39 10.21 17.43
CA PRO A 7 1.52 8.77 17.27
C PRO A 7 1.70 8.36 15.82
N MET A 8 2.07 7.10 15.61
CA MET A 8 2.04 6.46 14.30
C MET A 8 0.65 5.89 14.05
N ARG A 9 0.15 6.06 12.82
CA ARG A 9 -1.10 5.41 12.40
C ARG A 9 -0.84 3.94 12.15
N THR A 10 -1.71 3.06 12.65
CA THR A 10 -1.62 1.63 12.36
C THR A 10 -2.31 1.33 11.04
N GLY A 11 -1.63 0.64 10.16
CA GLY A 11 -2.15 0.34 8.84
C GLY A 11 -1.72 -1.00 8.29
N VAL A 12 -2.17 -1.25 7.07
CA VAL A 12 -1.82 -2.43 6.28
C VAL A 12 -1.38 -2.00 4.90
N GLY A 13 -0.55 -2.83 4.27
CA GLY A 13 -0.19 -2.68 2.88
C GLY A 13 -0.31 -4.00 2.16
N ILE A 14 -0.60 -3.95 0.87
CA ILE A 14 -0.88 -5.15 0.09
C ILE A 14 -0.02 -5.16 -1.17
N ILE A 15 0.82 -6.18 -1.28
CA ILE A 15 1.57 -6.47 -2.49
C ILE A 15 0.75 -7.48 -3.27
N VAL A 16 0.22 -7.09 -4.43
CA VAL A 16 -0.59 -7.95 -5.29
C VAL A 16 0.23 -8.33 -6.51
N LEU A 17 0.53 -9.63 -6.63
CA LEU A 17 1.31 -10.17 -7.76
C LEU A 17 0.37 -10.84 -8.76
N ASN A 18 0.61 -10.63 -10.06
CA ASN A 18 -0.08 -11.36 -11.11
C ASN A 18 0.69 -12.64 -11.49
N ASN A 19 0.22 -13.34 -12.51
CA ASN A 19 0.86 -14.60 -12.96
C ASN A 19 2.25 -14.38 -13.55
N ASN A 20 2.60 -13.16 -13.92
CA ASN A 20 3.91 -12.81 -14.45
C ASN A 20 4.82 -12.22 -13.38
N ASN A 21 4.44 -12.36 -12.10
CA ASN A 21 5.17 -11.78 -10.96
C ASN A 21 5.35 -10.27 -11.05
N GLN A 22 4.40 -9.59 -11.71
CA GLN A 22 4.33 -8.14 -11.71
C GLN A 22 3.47 -7.68 -10.56
N VAL A 23 3.70 -6.46 -10.09
CA VAL A 23 3.05 -5.88 -8.91
C VAL A 23 2.02 -4.84 -9.33
N PHE A 24 0.87 -4.88 -8.69
CA PHE A 24 -0.16 -3.85 -8.86
C PHE A 24 0.31 -2.54 -8.21
N VAL A 25 0.23 -1.45 -8.97
CA VAL A 25 0.39 -0.09 -8.44
C VAL A 25 -0.74 0.79 -8.94
N GLY A 26 -1.17 1.71 -8.08
CA GLY A 26 -2.20 2.69 -8.39
C GLY A 26 -1.64 4.10 -8.31
N LYS A 27 -2.24 5.00 -9.08
CA LYS A 27 -1.90 6.42 -9.06
C LYS A 27 -2.96 7.16 -8.25
N ARG A 28 -2.55 7.82 -7.18
CA ARG A 28 -3.49 8.52 -6.29
C ARG A 28 -4.05 9.78 -6.95
N LYS A 29 -5.34 10.04 -6.72
CA LYS A 29 -6.02 11.23 -7.23
C LYS A 29 -5.51 12.53 -6.59
N ASP A 30 -5.03 12.45 -5.35
CA ASP A 30 -4.58 13.60 -4.57
C ASP A 30 -3.07 13.88 -4.70
N ASN A 31 -2.38 13.09 -5.54
CA ASN A 31 -0.96 13.27 -5.82
C ASN A 31 -0.75 13.08 -7.33
N PRO A 32 -1.06 14.12 -8.13
CA PRO A 32 -1.15 13.99 -9.58
C PRO A 32 0.19 13.91 -10.32
N GLY A 33 1.32 13.85 -9.64
CA GLY A 33 2.60 13.62 -10.28
C GLY A 33 2.68 12.21 -10.89
N ASP A 34 3.85 11.84 -11.40
CA ASP A 34 4.06 10.50 -11.99
C ASP A 34 4.39 9.45 -10.94
N LYS A 35 3.81 9.58 -9.76
CA LYS A 35 4.10 8.65 -8.66
C LYS A 35 3.01 7.59 -8.55
N TRP A 36 3.45 6.37 -8.26
CA TRP A 36 2.61 5.19 -8.17
C TRP A 36 2.86 4.48 -6.85
N GLN A 37 1.85 3.86 -6.29
CA GLN A 37 2.00 3.16 -5.02
C GLN A 37 1.21 1.86 -4.98
N MET A 38 1.64 0.95 -4.13
CA MET A 38 0.87 -0.25 -3.81
C MET A 38 -0.31 0.12 -2.90
N PRO A 39 -1.41 -0.65 -2.93
CA PRO A 39 -2.55 -0.40 -2.05
C PRO A 39 -2.15 -0.43 -0.57
N GLN A 40 -2.71 0.48 0.19
CA GLN A 40 -2.50 0.56 1.63
C GLN A 40 -3.67 1.29 2.29
N GLY A 41 -3.85 1.08 3.57
CA GLY A 41 -4.89 1.79 4.30
C GLY A 41 -4.80 1.58 5.79
N GLY A 42 -5.72 2.20 6.53
CA GLY A 42 -5.75 2.11 7.98
C GLY A 42 -6.45 0.86 8.48
N VAL A 43 -6.14 0.49 9.71
CA VAL A 43 -6.82 -0.58 10.43
C VAL A 43 -7.87 0.06 11.33
N ASP A 44 -9.12 -0.39 11.22
CA ASP A 44 -10.20 0.12 12.06
C ASP A 44 -10.10 -0.49 13.46
N LYS A 45 -10.66 0.21 14.43
CA LYS A 45 -10.65 -0.25 15.81
C LYS A 45 -11.28 -1.64 15.92
N GLY A 46 -10.54 -2.58 16.53
CA GLY A 46 -11.01 -3.95 16.72
C GLY A 46 -10.87 -4.84 15.51
N GLU A 47 -10.37 -4.32 14.41
CA GLU A 47 -10.18 -5.08 13.17
C GLU A 47 -8.82 -5.78 13.17
N ASP A 48 -8.77 -7.05 12.76
CA ASP A 48 -7.48 -7.71 12.58
C ASP A 48 -6.84 -7.31 11.25
N PHE A 49 -5.54 -7.62 11.10
CA PHE A 49 -4.78 -7.19 9.93
C PHE A 49 -5.29 -7.82 8.64
N ILE A 50 -5.65 -9.09 8.64
CA ILE A 50 -6.13 -9.76 7.43
C ILE A 50 -7.46 -9.17 6.97
N THR A 51 -8.38 -8.92 7.88
CA THR A 51 -9.66 -8.27 7.57
C THR A 51 -9.43 -6.87 7.01
N ALA A 52 -8.56 -6.09 7.65
CA ALA A 52 -8.23 -4.74 7.19
C ALA A 52 -7.62 -4.75 5.80
N MET A 53 -6.69 -5.68 5.55
CA MET A 53 -6.03 -5.82 4.26
C MET A 53 -7.03 -6.11 3.15
N LYS A 54 -7.91 -7.06 3.36
CA LYS A 54 -8.92 -7.43 2.35
C LYS A 54 -9.91 -6.31 2.12
N ARG A 55 -10.35 -5.64 3.18
CA ARG A 55 -11.27 -4.50 3.09
C ARG A 55 -10.66 -3.35 2.31
N GLU A 56 -9.45 -2.94 2.66
CA GLU A 56 -8.77 -1.84 1.98
C GLU A 56 -8.52 -2.16 0.50
N LEU A 57 -8.13 -3.39 0.19
CA LEU A 57 -7.89 -3.80 -1.19
C LEU A 57 -9.18 -3.71 -2.02
N ILE A 58 -10.29 -4.18 -1.48
CA ILE A 58 -11.60 -4.09 -2.14
C ILE A 58 -12.02 -2.63 -2.31
N GLU A 59 -11.89 -1.83 -1.26
CA GLU A 59 -12.29 -0.42 -1.30
C GLU A 59 -11.50 0.39 -2.33
N GLU A 60 -10.23 0.07 -2.51
CA GLU A 60 -9.37 0.83 -3.42
C GLU A 60 -9.38 0.30 -4.85
N THR A 61 -9.54 -1.01 -5.04
CA THR A 61 -9.28 -1.64 -6.35
C THR A 61 -10.37 -2.60 -6.82
N SER A 62 -11.31 -2.97 -5.95
CA SER A 62 -12.31 -4.03 -6.18
C SER A 62 -11.72 -5.44 -6.29
N ILE A 63 -10.44 -5.61 -6.01
CA ILE A 63 -9.78 -6.93 -6.05
C ILE A 63 -10.25 -7.76 -4.85
N LYS A 64 -10.84 -8.93 -5.12
CA LYS A 64 -11.32 -9.88 -4.12
C LYS A 64 -10.64 -11.25 -4.22
N ASN A 65 -10.32 -11.66 -5.44
CA ASN A 65 -9.80 -12.99 -5.71
C ASN A 65 -8.30 -13.03 -5.52
N ILE A 66 -7.87 -13.24 -4.29
CA ILE A 66 -6.47 -13.31 -3.93
C ILE A 66 -6.18 -14.53 -3.08
N LYS A 67 -4.93 -14.98 -3.14
CA LYS A 67 -4.35 -15.94 -2.22
C LYS A 67 -3.23 -15.25 -1.45
N ILE A 68 -3.24 -15.34 -0.14
CA ILE A 68 -2.15 -14.80 0.68
C ILE A 68 -0.96 -15.74 0.56
N LEU A 69 0.15 -15.24 0.01
CA LEU A 69 1.38 -16.02 -0.12
C LEU A 69 2.25 -15.88 1.13
N LYS A 70 2.25 -14.69 1.73
CA LYS A 70 3.06 -14.42 2.90
C LYS A 70 2.50 -13.25 3.68
N GLU A 71 2.36 -13.41 4.98
CA GLU A 71 2.19 -12.30 5.91
C GLU A 71 3.60 -11.92 6.36
N ILE A 72 4.06 -10.72 5.98
CA ILE A 72 5.42 -10.28 6.33
C ILE A 72 5.47 -10.07 7.84
N GLN A 73 6.40 -10.74 8.49
CA GLN A 73 6.42 -10.81 9.94
C GLN A 73 6.74 -9.47 10.59
N ASN A 74 7.73 -8.76 10.07
CA ASN A 74 8.11 -7.46 10.60
C ASN A 74 7.14 -6.38 10.12
N MET A 75 6.76 -5.47 11.01
CA MET A 75 6.05 -4.27 10.60
C MET A 75 7.04 -3.26 10.05
N TYR A 76 6.63 -2.52 9.04
CA TYR A 76 7.41 -1.45 8.45
C TYR A 76 6.74 -0.11 8.68
N GLN A 77 7.53 0.94 8.77
CA GLN A 77 7.00 2.27 9.01
C GLN A 77 7.67 3.32 8.16
N TYR A 78 6.97 4.41 7.96
CA TYR A 78 7.52 5.62 7.37
C TYR A 78 6.97 6.82 8.12
N GLU A 79 7.73 7.92 8.11
CA GLU A 79 7.29 9.18 8.69
C GLU A 79 6.93 10.16 7.58
N LEU A 80 5.93 11.00 7.85
CA LEU A 80 5.56 12.05 6.92
C LEU A 80 6.63 13.15 6.91
N PRO A 81 6.90 13.76 5.73
CA PRO A 81 7.68 14.99 5.69
C PRO A 81 7.02 16.07 6.54
N ASN A 82 7.81 17.00 7.06
CA ASN A 82 7.32 18.05 7.95
C ASN A 82 6.18 18.86 7.35
N ASN A 83 6.20 19.09 6.03
CA ASN A 83 5.15 19.85 5.35
C ASN A 83 3.82 19.12 5.25
N LEU A 84 3.78 17.81 5.53
CA LEU A 84 2.55 17.02 5.49
C LEU A 84 2.01 16.68 6.87
N VAL A 85 2.87 16.74 7.90
CA VAL A 85 2.44 16.56 9.28
C VAL A 85 1.47 17.68 9.64
N GLY A 86 0.34 17.34 10.25
CA GLY A 86 -0.70 18.31 10.58
C GLY A 86 -1.74 18.52 9.49
N ILE A 87 -1.53 17.95 8.30
CA ILE A 87 -2.45 18.08 7.16
C ILE A 87 -3.08 16.72 6.84
N ILE A 88 -2.26 15.70 6.57
CA ILE A 88 -2.72 14.35 6.24
C ILE A 88 -3.33 13.72 7.49
N TRP A 89 -4.37 12.90 7.31
CA TRP A 89 -5.09 12.18 8.38
C TRP A 89 -5.59 13.14 9.48
N LYS A 90 -6.05 14.31 9.06
CA LYS A 90 -6.59 15.34 9.96
C LYS A 90 -5.55 15.81 11.01
N GLY A 91 -4.26 15.68 10.69
CA GLY A 91 -3.18 16.13 11.57
C GLY A 91 -2.95 15.26 12.79
N LYS A 92 -3.49 14.04 12.82
CA LYS A 92 -3.45 13.19 14.02
C LYS A 92 -2.19 12.35 14.16
N PHE A 93 -1.44 12.13 13.07
CA PHE A 93 -0.33 11.19 13.05
C PHE A 93 0.91 11.80 12.41
N ARG A 94 2.09 11.32 12.82
CA ARG A 94 3.37 11.73 12.22
C ARG A 94 3.84 10.78 11.12
N GLY A 95 3.18 9.63 10.98
CA GLY A 95 3.54 8.61 10.00
C GLY A 95 2.66 7.39 10.15
N GLN A 96 3.04 6.31 9.52
CA GLN A 96 2.27 5.08 9.55
C GLN A 96 3.17 3.88 9.78
N ARG A 97 2.72 2.96 10.63
CA ARG A 97 3.33 1.67 10.88
C ARG A 97 2.41 0.60 10.34
N GLN A 98 2.92 -0.24 9.43
CA GLN A 98 2.08 -1.10 8.59
C GLN A 98 2.49 -2.55 8.67
N LYS A 99 1.47 -3.42 8.65
CA LYS A 99 1.61 -4.84 8.40
C LYS A 99 1.41 -5.07 6.90
N TRP A 100 2.39 -5.69 6.24
CA TRP A 100 2.35 -5.93 4.79
C TRP A 100 2.10 -7.39 4.48
N PHE A 101 1.35 -7.62 3.40
CA PHE A 101 0.99 -8.95 2.91
C PHE A 101 1.41 -9.09 1.45
N ILE A 102 1.96 -10.25 1.10
CA ILE A 102 2.22 -10.59 -0.30
C ILE A 102 1.09 -11.52 -0.74
N THR A 103 0.39 -11.13 -1.80
CA THR A 103 -0.76 -11.86 -2.30
C THR A 103 -0.59 -12.19 -3.77
N LYS A 104 -1.29 -13.21 -4.24
CA LYS A 104 -1.40 -13.58 -5.64
C LYS A 104 -2.80 -13.27 -6.12
N PHE A 105 -2.90 -12.51 -7.22
CA PHE A 105 -4.18 -12.25 -7.86
C PHE A 105 -4.63 -13.50 -8.62
N LEU A 106 -5.80 -14.00 -8.30
CA LEU A 106 -6.36 -15.20 -8.91
C LEU A 106 -7.44 -14.86 -9.96
N GLY A 107 -7.79 -13.59 -10.08
CA GLY A 107 -8.81 -13.13 -11.02
C GLY A 107 -8.22 -12.65 -12.33
N LYS A 108 -9.04 -11.91 -13.07
CA LYS A 108 -8.65 -11.29 -14.35
C LYS A 108 -8.63 -9.78 -14.19
N ASP A 109 -7.90 -9.11 -15.08
CA ASP A 109 -7.75 -7.64 -15.02
C ASP A 109 -9.08 -6.90 -15.10
N ASP A 110 -10.10 -7.47 -15.76
CA ASP A 110 -11.42 -6.84 -15.85
C ASP A 110 -12.17 -6.81 -14.51
N GLU A 111 -11.69 -7.53 -13.51
CA GLU A 111 -12.23 -7.46 -12.14
C GLU A 111 -11.71 -6.25 -11.37
N ILE A 112 -10.66 -5.59 -11.86
CA ILE A 112 -10.07 -4.41 -11.22
C ILE A 112 -10.90 -3.19 -11.63
N ASN A 113 -11.46 -2.51 -10.64
CA ASN A 113 -12.30 -1.35 -10.87
C ASN A 113 -12.03 -0.30 -9.81
N LEU A 114 -11.51 0.83 -10.23
CA LEU A 114 -11.15 1.93 -9.34
C LEU A 114 -12.33 2.84 -9.02
N ASP A 115 -13.44 2.69 -9.73
CA ASP A 115 -14.65 3.49 -9.52
C ASP A 115 -15.45 2.93 -8.34
N THR A 116 -14.89 3.06 -7.17
CA THR A 116 -15.46 2.60 -5.91
C THR A 116 -16.21 3.75 -5.22
N GLN A 117 -16.81 3.49 -4.07
CA GLN A 117 -17.60 4.50 -3.35
C GLN A 117 -16.77 5.73 -2.96
N ASN A 118 -15.52 5.51 -2.54
CA ASN A 118 -14.58 6.59 -2.20
C ASN A 118 -13.28 6.38 -2.95
N PRO A 119 -13.23 6.72 -4.26
CA PRO A 119 -12.08 6.38 -5.07
C PRO A 119 -10.82 7.11 -4.63
N GLU A 120 -9.74 6.35 -4.42
CA GLU A 120 -8.43 6.84 -4.05
C GLU A 120 -7.49 6.91 -5.24
N PHE A 121 -7.63 5.98 -6.20
CA PHE A 121 -6.78 5.88 -7.38
C PHE A 121 -7.51 6.36 -8.62
N ILE A 122 -6.77 7.00 -9.53
CA ILE A 122 -7.29 7.43 -10.85
C ILE A 122 -6.79 6.56 -11.99
N ASP A 123 -5.78 5.72 -11.75
CA ASP A 123 -5.22 4.81 -12.74
C ASP A 123 -4.49 3.68 -12.04
N TRP A 124 -4.23 2.59 -12.76
CA TRP A 124 -3.49 1.45 -12.24
C TRP A 124 -2.71 0.76 -13.34
N LYS A 125 -1.68 0.01 -12.95
CA LYS A 125 -0.90 -0.82 -13.89
C LYS A 125 -0.15 -1.90 -13.13
N TRP A 126 0.32 -2.89 -13.88
CA TRP A 126 1.28 -3.88 -13.41
C TRP A 126 2.68 -3.42 -13.74
N ILE A 127 3.60 -3.51 -12.79
CA ILE A 127 5.01 -3.18 -13.00
C ILE A 127 5.90 -4.30 -12.50
N ASN A 128 7.14 -4.34 -12.98
CA ASN A 128 8.12 -5.25 -12.43
C ASN A 128 8.49 -4.81 -11.01
N PRO A 129 8.68 -5.77 -10.07
CA PRO A 129 9.00 -5.39 -8.70
C PRO A 129 10.23 -4.49 -8.56
N GLN A 130 11.22 -4.67 -9.42
CA GLN A 130 12.45 -3.87 -9.40
C GLN A 130 12.20 -2.39 -9.65
N ASP A 131 11.08 -2.05 -10.29
CA ASP A 131 10.73 -0.65 -10.58
C ASP A 131 10.06 0.05 -9.41
N LEU A 132 9.63 -0.67 -8.37
CA LEU A 132 8.90 -0.10 -7.24
C LEU A 132 9.60 1.11 -6.59
N PRO A 133 10.92 1.03 -6.28
CA PRO A 133 11.56 2.18 -5.64
C PRO A 133 11.62 3.43 -6.51
N ASP A 134 11.52 3.27 -7.83
CA ASP A 134 11.62 4.37 -8.78
C ASP A 134 10.29 5.09 -9.00
N VAL A 135 9.16 4.44 -8.71
CA VAL A 135 7.84 5.01 -8.99
C VAL A 135 7.17 5.63 -7.78
N ILE A 136 7.63 5.30 -6.57
CA ILE A 136 7.03 5.77 -5.31
C ILE A 136 7.56 7.17 -4.93
N VAL A 137 6.76 7.92 -4.15
CA VAL A 137 7.21 9.20 -3.58
C VAL A 137 8.45 9.01 -2.70
N ASP A 138 9.32 10.01 -2.67
CA ASP A 138 10.65 9.89 -2.08
C ASP A 138 10.65 9.45 -0.61
N PHE A 139 9.71 9.94 0.18
CA PHE A 139 9.71 9.61 1.62
C PHE A 139 9.28 8.17 1.93
N LYS A 140 8.80 7.43 0.92
CA LYS A 140 8.49 6.00 1.06
C LYS A 140 9.50 5.09 0.34
N LYS A 141 10.54 5.67 -0.25
CA LYS A 141 11.47 4.90 -1.07
C LYS A 141 12.19 3.81 -0.27
N GLU A 142 12.65 4.12 0.94
CA GLU A 142 13.31 3.15 1.80
C GLU A 142 12.37 1.98 2.15
N LEU A 143 11.12 2.29 2.47
CA LEU A 143 10.11 1.26 2.71
C LEU A 143 9.99 0.34 1.50
N TYR A 144 9.90 0.89 0.30
CA TYR A 144 9.73 0.09 -0.92
C TYR A 144 10.97 -0.74 -1.24
N LEU A 145 12.17 -0.24 -0.93
CA LEU A 145 13.40 -1.03 -1.06
C LEU A 145 13.35 -2.27 -0.15
N ASN A 146 12.88 -2.10 1.07
CA ASN A 146 12.73 -3.22 2.00
C ASN A 146 11.65 -4.21 1.54
N LEU A 147 10.54 -3.70 1.03
CA LEU A 147 9.47 -4.56 0.51
C LEU A 147 9.91 -5.32 -0.74
N LEU A 148 10.73 -4.71 -1.58
CA LEU A 148 11.31 -5.40 -2.75
C LEU A 148 12.11 -6.63 -2.32
N LYS A 149 12.89 -6.53 -1.26
CA LYS A 149 13.63 -7.68 -0.72
C LYS A 149 12.69 -8.80 -0.30
N GLU A 150 11.56 -8.46 0.33
CA GLU A 150 10.56 -9.43 0.73
C GLU A 150 9.91 -10.10 -0.48
N ILE A 151 9.60 -9.33 -1.51
CA ILE A 151 9.02 -9.86 -2.76
C ILE A 151 9.98 -10.84 -3.42
N ASN A 152 11.27 -10.47 -3.51
CA ASN A 152 12.28 -11.32 -4.17
C ASN A 152 12.42 -12.68 -3.48
N GLN A 153 12.19 -12.76 -2.17
CA GLN A 153 12.23 -14.03 -1.46
C GLN A 153 11.05 -14.95 -1.83
N VAL A 154 9.96 -14.40 -2.31
CA VAL A 154 8.74 -15.16 -2.63
C VAL A 154 8.71 -15.59 -4.08
N ILE A 155 9.17 -14.75 -5.01
CA ILE A 155 9.03 -14.99 -6.44
C ILE A 155 10.20 -15.78 -7.04
N ASP A 156 11.26 -16.00 -6.32
CA ASP A 156 12.43 -16.76 -6.81
C ASP A 156 12.17 -18.25 -6.89
#